data_8e1dd8f69066131111c65d96d76a65dc
#
_entry.id   8e1dd8f69066131111c65d96d76a65dc
#
_cell.length_a   1.000
_cell.length_b   1.000
_cell.length_c   1.000
_cell.angle_alpha   90.00
_cell.angle_beta   90.00
_cell.angle_gamma   90.00
#
_symmetry.space_group_name_H-M   'P 1'
#
loop_
_entity.id
_entity.type
_entity.pdbx_description
1 polymer ?
#
loop_
_entity_poly.entity_id
_entity_poly.type
_entity_poly.pdbx_seq_one_letter_code
_entity_poly.pdbx_strand_id
1 'polypeptide(L)'
;MKERTKPNIMPVKYVFVTGGVVSGLGKGITAASLGRLLKSRGYKVTMQKFDPYINIDPGTMNPIQHGEVFVTDDGAETDLDLGHYERFIDESLDKNSNVTTGKVYWSVLQKERRGDYGGGTVQVIPHITNEIKSRFYRNFTDPDMRIAIIEVGGTVGDIESQPFLESIRQFQHEVGHENAILIHVTLIPYLSASQEMKTKPTQASVKELQGMGIQPDIIVCRSEHTLDHGIKDKIALFCNVPTSHVLQNLDVEYLYEAPLAMEREHLAEVACECLHLKCPEPDLEEWAKMVSDLKAPTQEVNIALVGKYTQLHDAYISVVEALKHGGIPQHATVNIKWVDSEQVNVENVADILGDVDGLLVPGGFGDRGIEGMIDAIRYARENNIPFLGLCLGMQLSIVEYARNILGYNDAHSIELDPNTIHPVIALMPDQNGVEDIGGTLRLGSYECHLDTTSKAYKLYGEEVIHERHRHRYEVNNDYRSALSEKGMLLSGLSPDGRIVEMIEIPSHPFFLATQAHPELKSRPNRPHPLFKGLVEAAIVYKNK
;
A
#
# COMPACT_ATOMS: atom_id res chain seq x y z
N MET A 1 -9.43 44.13 30.84
CA MET A 1 -9.45 43.18 29.70
C MET A 1 -8.62 41.98 30.09
N LYS A 2 -9.24 40.81 30.37
CA LYS A 2 -8.51 39.57 30.64
C LYS A 2 -7.96 39.08 29.30
N GLU A 3 -6.67 39.04 29.13
CA GLU A 3 -6.02 38.30 28.04
C GLU A 3 -6.51 36.86 28.08
N ARG A 4 -7.24 36.45 27.05
CA ARG A 4 -7.54 35.05 26.79
C ARG A 4 -6.20 34.44 26.42
N THR A 5 -5.58 33.71 27.34
CA THR A 5 -4.45 32.82 27.03
C THR A 5 -4.92 31.88 25.92
N LYS A 6 -4.34 32.05 24.71
CA LYS A 6 -4.51 31.08 23.63
C LYS A 6 -4.05 29.71 24.17
N PRO A 7 -4.79 28.64 23.93
CA PRO A 7 -4.29 27.32 24.30
C PRO A 7 -2.91 27.15 23.67
N ASN A 8 -1.98 26.65 24.46
CA ASN A 8 -0.60 26.40 24.03
C ASN A 8 -0.59 25.15 23.13
N ILE A 9 -1.13 25.29 21.92
CA ILE A 9 -1.12 24.22 20.90
C ILE A 9 0.35 24.12 20.45
N MET A 10 1.01 23.02 20.78
CA MET A 10 2.34 22.75 20.25
C MET A 10 2.32 22.81 18.72
N PRO A 11 3.28 23.49 18.08
CA PRO A 11 3.35 23.51 16.63
C PRO A 11 3.53 22.10 16.08
N VAL A 12 2.96 21.84 14.92
CA VAL A 12 3.20 20.60 14.18
C VAL A 12 4.67 20.53 13.80
N LYS A 13 5.25 19.34 13.90
CA LYS A 13 6.62 19.04 13.51
C LYS A 13 6.64 18.28 12.19
N TYR A 14 7.62 18.57 11.37
CA TYR A 14 7.77 17.99 10.03
C TYR A 14 9.09 17.23 9.92
N VAL A 15 9.03 16.04 9.36
CA VAL A 15 10.21 15.23 9.04
C VAL A 15 10.20 14.97 7.55
N PHE A 16 11.11 15.58 6.83
CA PHE A 16 11.31 15.30 5.41
C PHE A 16 12.29 14.13 5.25
N VAL A 17 11.93 13.17 4.38
CA VAL A 17 12.79 12.03 4.06
C VAL A 17 13.13 12.07 2.58
N THR A 18 14.42 12.21 2.27
CA THR A 18 14.96 12.24 0.92
C THR A 18 15.92 11.07 0.71
N GLY A 19 16.25 10.75 -0.53
CA GLY A 19 17.26 9.74 -0.81
C GLY A 19 18.22 10.16 -1.90
N GLY A 20 19.40 9.58 -1.86
CA GLY A 20 20.44 9.83 -2.83
C GLY A 20 21.18 8.56 -3.24
N VAL A 21 22.04 8.66 -4.23
CA VAL A 21 22.87 7.61 -4.81
C VAL A 21 22.10 6.73 -5.80
N VAL A 22 21.06 5.99 -5.37
CA VAL A 22 20.22 5.13 -6.23
C VAL A 22 18.77 5.12 -5.75
N SER A 23 17.84 4.70 -6.61
CA SER A 23 16.47 4.39 -6.24
C SER A 23 16.39 3.07 -5.44
N GLY A 24 15.27 2.79 -4.79
CA GLY A 24 15.06 1.51 -4.08
C GLY A 24 15.83 1.37 -2.75
N LEU A 25 16.37 2.47 -2.19
CA LEU A 25 17.13 2.45 -0.92
C LEU A 25 16.28 2.20 0.34
N GLY A 26 14.96 2.06 0.20
CA GLY A 26 14.08 1.90 1.35
C GLY A 26 13.79 3.20 2.12
N LYS A 27 13.73 4.35 1.41
CA LYS A 27 13.26 5.63 1.98
C LYS A 27 11.91 5.47 2.68
N GLY A 28 10.94 4.87 1.97
CA GLY A 28 9.59 4.62 2.47
C GLY A 28 9.59 3.79 3.74
N ILE A 29 10.38 2.73 3.77
CA ILE A 29 10.50 1.85 4.95
C ILE A 29 11.18 2.57 6.11
N THR A 30 12.19 3.40 5.85
CA THR A 30 12.82 4.24 6.88
C THR A 30 11.83 5.25 7.46
N ALA A 31 11.07 5.93 6.58
CA ALA A 31 10.03 6.88 6.97
C ALA A 31 8.91 6.20 7.78
N ALA A 32 8.41 5.05 7.31
CA ALA A 32 7.38 4.27 7.97
C ALA A 32 7.85 3.70 9.32
N SER A 33 9.11 3.26 9.41
CA SER A 33 9.72 2.80 10.66
C SER A 33 9.78 3.93 11.67
N LEU A 34 10.23 5.13 11.27
CA LEU A 34 10.19 6.31 12.15
C LEU A 34 8.75 6.62 12.58
N GLY A 35 7.79 6.56 11.68
CA GLY A 35 6.38 6.76 12.00
C GLY A 35 5.88 5.79 13.07
N ARG A 36 6.22 4.51 12.95
CA ARG A 36 5.90 3.48 13.95
C ARG A 36 6.56 3.79 15.30
N LEU A 37 7.84 4.14 15.30
CA LEU A 37 8.60 4.44 16.51
C LEU A 37 8.10 5.69 17.24
N LEU A 38 7.69 6.73 16.52
CA LEU A 38 7.08 7.91 17.11
C LEU A 38 5.67 7.64 17.63
N LYS A 39 4.89 6.84 16.90
CA LYS A 39 3.55 6.42 17.36
C LYS A 39 3.63 5.58 18.63
N SER A 40 4.61 4.66 18.74
CA SER A 40 4.83 3.85 19.95
C SER A 40 5.23 4.69 21.19
N ARG A 41 5.66 5.93 20.99
CA ARG A 41 5.95 6.93 22.02
C ARG A 41 4.74 7.86 22.34
N GLY A 42 3.58 7.57 21.77
CA GLY A 42 2.35 8.31 22.01
C GLY A 42 2.16 9.56 21.14
N TYR A 43 2.97 9.76 20.09
CA TYR A 43 2.75 10.84 19.14
C TYR A 43 1.69 10.44 18.09
N LYS A 44 0.81 11.38 17.72
CA LYS A 44 0.00 11.26 16.52
C LYS A 44 0.84 11.60 15.31
N VAL A 45 0.89 10.67 14.37
CA VAL A 45 1.75 10.73 13.19
C VAL A 45 0.91 10.58 11.93
N THR A 46 1.18 11.39 10.92
CA THR A 46 0.69 11.18 9.56
C THR A 46 1.84 11.09 8.57
N MET A 47 1.59 10.50 7.41
CA MET A 47 2.60 10.33 6.37
C MET A 47 2.12 10.87 5.04
N GLN A 48 3.05 11.45 4.26
CA GLN A 48 2.82 11.91 2.90
C GLN A 48 3.92 11.39 1.97
N LYS A 49 3.50 11.03 0.76
CA LYS A 49 4.38 10.71 -0.37
C LYS A 49 4.33 11.83 -1.41
N PHE A 50 5.47 12.33 -1.82
CA PHE A 50 5.62 13.27 -2.92
C PHE A 50 6.36 12.59 -4.07
N ASP A 51 5.65 12.36 -5.17
CA ASP A 51 6.17 11.66 -6.34
C ASP A 51 6.52 12.63 -7.47
N PRO A 52 7.75 12.57 -8.00
CA PRO A 52 8.22 13.52 -9.00
C PRO A 52 7.69 13.26 -10.42
N TYR A 53 6.92 12.19 -10.66
CA TYR A 53 6.37 11.93 -11.98
C TYR A 53 5.18 12.87 -12.32
N ILE A 54 4.93 13.04 -13.64
CA ILE A 54 3.95 14.01 -14.17
C ILE A 54 2.53 13.45 -14.22
N ASN A 55 2.32 12.17 -14.02
CA ASN A 55 0.97 11.61 -13.94
C ASN A 55 0.20 12.28 -12.79
N ILE A 56 -1.10 12.52 -12.99
CA ILE A 56 -1.95 13.12 -11.95
C ILE A 56 -2.07 12.12 -10.77
N ASP A 57 -2.30 10.85 -11.09
CA ASP A 57 -2.33 9.74 -10.15
C ASP A 57 -1.87 8.45 -10.87
N PRO A 58 -1.62 7.34 -10.14
CA PRO A 58 -1.21 6.08 -10.74
C PRO A 58 -2.37 5.26 -11.34
N GLY A 59 -3.62 5.71 -11.26
CA GLY A 59 -4.80 4.93 -11.66
C GLY A 59 -4.79 4.43 -13.10
N THR A 60 -4.11 5.15 -14.01
CA THR A 60 -3.96 4.77 -15.42
C THR A 60 -2.59 4.15 -15.74
N MET A 61 -1.73 4.00 -14.75
CA MET A 61 -0.40 3.41 -14.94
C MET A 61 -0.49 1.89 -15.10
N ASN A 62 0.46 1.33 -15.85
CA ASN A 62 0.59 -0.12 -16.00
C ASN A 62 1.17 -0.75 -14.73
N PRO A 63 0.46 -1.67 -14.04
CA PRO A 63 0.94 -2.33 -12.83
C PRO A 63 2.28 -3.09 -13.02
N ILE A 64 2.59 -3.56 -14.22
CA ILE A 64 3.86 -4.22 -14.53
C ILE A 64 5.05 -3.23 -14.50
N GLN A 65 4.80 -1.92 -14.67
CA GLN A 65 5.85 -0.90 -14.64
C GLN A 65 5.97 -0.18 -13.30
N HIS A 66 4.84 0.04 -12.61
CA HIS A 66 4.76 0.89 -11.42
C HIS A 66 4.37 0.14 -10.14
N GLY A 67 4.02 -1.14 -10.25
CA GLY A 67 3.50 -1.90 -9.13
C GLY A 67 2.00 -1.65 -8.89
N GLU A 68 1.55 -1.99 -7.71
CA GLU A 68 0.15 -1.90 -7.28
C GLU A 68 -0.34 -0.45 -7.22
N VAL A 69 -1.58 -0.22 -7.63
CA VAL A 69 -2.31 1.02 -7.32
C VAL A 69 -3.01 0.84 -5.97
N PHE A 70 -2.53 1.53 -4.96
CA PHE A 70 -3.13 1.51 -3.63
C PHE A 70 -4.29 2.50 -3.54
N VAL A 71 -5.42 2.10 -2.95
CA VAL A 71 -6.61 2.95 -2.82
C VAL A 71 -6.88 3.26 -1.35
N THR A 72 -7.08 4.55 -1.05
CA THR A 72 -7.42 5.04 0.29
C THR A 72 -8.92 4.93 0.58
N ASP A 73 -9.33 5.10 1.84
CA ASP A 73 -10.75 5.05 2.23
C ASP A 73 -11.58 6.13 1.53
N ASP A 74 -11.02 7.30 1.25
CA ASP A 74 -11.68 8.40 0.54
C ASP A 74 -11.57 8.32 -1.00
N GLY A 75 -11.11 7.19 -1.53
CA GLY A 75 -11.13 6.87 -2.96
C GLY A 75 -9.98 7.46 -3.77
N ALA A 76 -8.89 7.87 -3.14
CA ALA A 76 -7.71 8.28 -3.89
C ALA A 76 -6.92 7.05 -4.39
N GLU A 77 -6.58 7.05 -5.68
CA GLU A 77 -5.60 6.15 -6.27
C GLU A 77 -4.20 6.71 -6.00
N THR A 78 -3.34 5.89 -5.41
CA THR A 78 -2.05 6.32 -4.87
C THR A 78 -0.94 5.31 -5.16
N ASP A 79 0.30 5.73 -4.94
CA ASP A 79 1.47 4.87 -5.03
C ASP A 79 1.44 3.76 -3.95
N LEU A 80 2.07 2.62 -4.25
CA LEU A 80 2.15 1.45 -3.36
C LEU A 80 2.81 1.74 -2.00
N ASP A 81 3.64 2.78 -1.91
CA ASP A 81 4.30 3.17 -0.66
C ASP A 81 3.29 3.54 0.43
N LEU A 82 2.10 4.06 0.08
CA LEU A 82 1.06 4.33 1.06
C LEU A 82 0.60 3.06 1.78
N GLY A 83 0.58 1.93 1.07
CA GLY A 83 0.33 0.62 1.68
C GLY A 83 1.37 0.28 2.75
N HIS A 84 2.65 0.53 2.49
CA HIS A 84 3.69 0.36 3.49
C HIS A 84 3.47 1.29 4.69
N TYR A 85 3.16 2.57 4.45
CA TYR A 85 2.93 3.50 5.55
C TYR A 85 1.78 3.05 6.44
N GLU A 86 0.62 2.73 5.86
CA GLU A 86 -0.54 2.27 6.62
C GLU A 86 -0.26 0.98 7.39
N ARG A 87 0.50 0.03 6.82
CA ARG A 87 0.89 -1.22 7.49
C ARG A 87 1.78 -0.98 8.70
N PHE A 88 2.69 0.01 8.62
CA PHE A 88 3.62 0.32 9.72
C PHE A 88 2.98 1.18 10.80
N ILE A 89 2.30 2.26 10.44
CA ILE A 89 1.71 3.17 11.43
C ILE A 89 0.35 2.71 11.96
N ASP A 90 -0.27 1.71 11.30
CA ASP A 90 -1.63 1.20 11.60
C ASP A 90 -2.67 2.34 11.67
N GLU A 91 -2.68 3.19 10.65
CA GLU A 91 -3.64 4.27 10.44
C GLU A 91 -4.01 4.31 8.96
N SER A 92 -5.27 4.64 8.66
CA SER A 92 -5.69 4.90 7.28
C SER A 92 -5.24 6.30 6.86
N LEU A 93 -4.65 6.38 5.68
CA LEU A 93 -4.26 7.63 5.03
C LEU A 93 -5.35 8.11 4.08
N ASP A 94 -5.26 9.37 3.62
CA ASP A 94 -6.25 10.00 2.77
C ASP A 94 -5.64 10.56 1.47
N LYS A 95 -6.47 11.18 0.63
CA LYS A 95 -6.07 11.79 -0.66
C LYS A 95 -4.99 12.85 -0.56
N ASN A 96 -4.77 13.44 0.63
CA ASN A 96 -3.71 14.42 0.84
C ASN A 96 -2.36 13.75 1.08
N SER A 97 -2.36 12.46 1.32
CA SER A 97 -1.14 11.68 1.61
C SER A 97 -0.33 11.31 0.37
N ASN A 98 -0.88 11.46 -0.86
CA ASN A 98 -0.13 11.29 -2.10
C ASN A 98 -0.22 12.52 -3.00
N VAL A 99 0.93 13.13 -3.26
CA VAL A 99 1.08 14.33 -4.07
C VAL A 99 2.04 14.08 -5.22
N THR A 100 1.56 14.17 -6.46
CA THR A 100 2.38 14.04 -7.66
C THR A 100 2.73 15.41 -8.24
N THR A 101 3.81 15.48 -9.01
CA THR A 101 4.12 16.67 -9.83
C THR A 101 2.92 17.06 -10.70
N GLY A 102 2.24 16.08 -11.31
CA GLY A 102 1.04 16.31 -12.12
C GLY A 102 -0.06 17.02 -11.36
N LYS A 103 -0.41 16.55 -10.14
CA LYS A 103 -1.42 17.22 -9.29
C LYS A 103 -1.05 18.68 -8.97
N VAL A 104 0.23 18.94 -8.71
CA VAL A 104 0.73 20.29 -8.39
C VAL A 104 0.60 21.22 -9.59
N TYR A 105 1.17 20.80 -10.73
CA TYR A 105 1.13 21.62 -11.96
C TYR A 105 -0.29 21.83 -12.44
N TRP A 106 -1.12 20.79 -12.43
CA TRP A 106 -2.52 20.90 -12.81
C TRP A 106 -3.27 21.93 -11.97
N SER A 107 -3.07 21.92 -10.65
CA SER A 107 -3.65 22.91 -9.73
C SER A 107 -3.23 24.34 -10.09
N VAL A 108 -1.93 24.55 -10.35
CA VAL A 108 -1.40 25.89 -10.70
C VAL A 108 -1.93 26.35 -12.06
N LEU A 109 -1.96 25.47 -13.07
CA LEU A 109 -2.50 25.79 -14.40
C LEU A 109 -4.00 26.13 -14.35
N GLN A 110 -4.79 25.37 -13.57
CA GLN A 110 -6.20 25.69 -13.36
C GLN A 110 -6.39 27.08 -12.70
N LYS A 111 -5.58 27.42 -11.69
CA LYS A 111 -5.60 28.74 -11.04
C LYS A 111 -5.24 29.86 -12.03
N GLU A 112 -4.23 29.63 -12.88
CA GLU A 112 -3.84 30.57 -13.94
C GLU A 112 -5.00 30.79 -14.89
N ARG A 113 -5.64 29.74 -15.42
CA ARG A 113 -6.77 29.83 -16.35
C ARG A 113 -7.99 30.54 -15.74
N ARG A 114 -8.20 30.45 -14.42
CA ARG A 114 -9.25 31.19 -13.71
C ARG A 114 -8.89 32.67 -13.45
N GLY A 115 -7.64 33.07 -13.66
CA GLY A 115 -7.17 34.42 -13.39
C GLY A 115 -6.77 34.68 -11.92
N ASP A 116 -6.60 33.64 -11.13
CA ASP A 116 -6.29 33.75 -9.69
C ASP A 116 -4.96 34.47 -9.43
N TYR A 117 -4.09 34.60 -10.44
CA TYR A 117 -2.80 35.31 -10.36
C TYR A 117 -2.84 36.73 -10.90
N GLY A 118 -4.04 37.28 -11.22
CA GLY A 118 -4.22 38.67 -11.60
C GLY A 118 -3.45 39.12 -12.87
N GLY A 119 -3.16 38.18 -13.79
CA GLY A 119 -2.39 38.45 -15.03
C GLY A 119 -0.88 38.45 -14.83
N GLY A 120 -0.37 38.10 -13.67
CA GLY A 120 1.07 37.95 -13.40
C GLY A 120 1.69 36.78 -14.14
N THR A 121 3.01 36.84 -14.40
CA THR A 121 3.78 35.71 -14.95
C THR A 121 3.88 34.58 -13.91
N VAL A 122 3.35 33.41 -14.25
CA VAL A 122 3.42 32.22 -13.39
C VAL A 122 4.73 31.48 -13.63
N GLN A 123 5.49 31.21 -12.57
CA GLN A 123 6.83 30.60 -12.61
C GLN A 123 6.92 29.44 -11.61
N VAL A 124 7.96 28.61 -11.72
CA VAL A 124 8.21 27.54 -10.73
C VAL A 124 8.36 28.14 -9.34
N ILE A 125 9.19 29.15 -9.18
CA ILE A 125 9.30 29.95 -7.98
C ILE A 125 8.62 31.30 -8.23
N PRO A 126 7.61 31.71 -7.47
CA PRO A 126 7.11 31.08 -6.25
C PRO A 126 5.86 30.19 -6.43
N HIS A 127 5.27 30.08 -7.61
CA HIS A 127 3.90 29.56 -7.77
C HIS A 127 3.82 28.04 -7.55
N ILE A 128 4.71 27.26 -8.19
CA ILE A 128 4.78 25.79 -7.98
C ILE A 128 5.27 25.49 -6.56
N THR A 129 6.32 26.17 -6.10
CA THR A 129 6.84 25.95 -4.73
C THR A 129 5.81 26.30 -3.65
N ASN A 130 5.01 27.35 -3.83
CA ASN A 130 3.93 27.68 -2.89
C ASN A 130 2.81 26.64 -2.92
N GLU A 131 2.46 26.11 -4.10
CA GLU A 131 1.48 25.01 -4.18
C GLU A 131 1.99 23.77 -3.47
N ILE A 132 3.27 23.38 -3.66
CA ILE A 132 3.90 22.26 -2.95
C ILE A 132 3.85 22.50 -1.44
N LYS A 133 4.31 23.67 -0.96
CA LYS A 133 4.28 24.00 0.47
C LYS A 133 2.85 23.97 1.04
N SER A 134 1.86 24.43 0.28
CA SER A 134 0.46 24.33 0.70
C SER A 134 0.01 22.88 0.94
N ARG A 135 0.59 21.92 0.20
CA ARG A 135 0.30 20.49 0.37
C ARG A 135 0.94 19.92 1.66
N PHE A 136 2.09 20.41 2.08
CA PHE A 136 2.68 20.01 3.36
C PHE A 136 1.75 20.30 4.55
N TYR A 137 0.93 21.35 4.46
CA TYR A 137 -0.01 21.73 5.51
C TYR A 137 -1.36 20.98 5.49
N ARG A 138 -1.71 20.25 4.42
CA ARG A 138 -3.08 19.72 4.24
C ARG A 138 -3.46 18.58 5.16
N ASN A 139 -2.50 17.85 5.72
CA ASN A 139 -2.79 16.71 6.60
C ASN A 139 -3.14 17.10 8.04
N PHE A 140 -3.35 18.38 8.31
CA PHE A 140 -3.63 18.88 9.66
C PHE A 140 -5.10 19.22 9.88
N THR A 141 -5.98 18.35 9.43
CA THR A 141 -7.41 18.43 9.77
C THR A 141 -7.66 17.99 11.22
N ASP A 142 -6.82 17.13 11.78
CA ASP A 142 -6.83 16.74 13.19
C ASP A 142 -6.04 17.76 14.04
N PRO A 143 -6.69 18.50 14.96
CA PRO A 143 -6.03 19.48 15.83
C PRO A 143 -5.00 18.85 16.79
N ASP A 144 -5.06 17.53 16.97
CA ASP A 144 -4.11 16.78 17.81
C ASP A 144 -2.93 16.22 17.04
N MET A 145 -2.88 16.37 15.70
CA MET A 145 -1.74 15.95 14.90
C MET A 145 -0.45 16.65 15.37
N ARG A 146 0.61 15.89 15.54
CA ARG A 146 1.87 16.40 16.09
C ARG A 146 3.04 16.28 15.14
N ILE A 147 3.13 15.21 14.35
CA ILE A 147 4.26 14.96 13.47
C ILE A 147 3.75 14.54 12.09
N ALA A 148 4.25 15.23 11.06
CA ALA A 148 4.09 14.83 9.66
C ALA A 148 5.42 14.31 9.12
N ILE A 149 5.42 13.10 8.61
CA ILE A 149 6.57 12.53 7.91
C ILE A 149 6.29 12.60 6.41
N ILE A 150 7.18 13.25 5.67
CA ILE A 150 7.00 13.55 4.25
C ILE A 150 8.15 12.92 3.48
N GLU A 151 7.86 11.86 2.74
CA GLU A 151 8.84 11.23 1.86
C GLU A 151 8.80 11.87 0.47
N VAL A 152 9.98 12.23 -0.05
CA VAL A 152 10.14 12.70 -1.43
C VAL A 152 10.70 11.57 -2.28
N GLY A 153 9.95 11.18 -3.30
CA GLY A 153 10.35 10.20 -4.30
C GLY A 153 11.50 10.69 -5.17
N GLY A 154 12.06 9.77 -5.94
CA GLY A 154 13.24 10.04 -6.78
C GLY A 154 14.54 10.10 -6.00
N THR A 155 15.58 10.56 -6.67
CA THR A 155 16.95 10.67 -6.15
C THR A 155 17.36 12.13 -6.12
N VAL A 156 18.06 12.56 -5.07
CA VAL A 156 18.64 13.91 -5.03
C VAL A 156 19.61 14.07 -6.19
N GLY A 157 19.42 15.12 -6.98
CA GLY A 157 20.11 15.36 -8.24
C GLY A 157 19.21 15.19 -9.48
N ASP A 158 18.12 14.44 -9.37
CA ASP A 158 17.14 14.32 -10.45
C ASP A 158 16.42 15.65 -10.68
N ILE A 159 16.26 16.04 -11.96
CA ILE A 159 15.61 17.30 -12.35
C ILE A 159 14.18 17.36 -11.81
N GLU A 160 13.49 16.23 -11.86
CA GLU A 160 12.09 16.09 -11.45
C GLU A 160 11.88 16.38 -9.97
N SER A 161 12.88 16.12 -9.13
CA SER A 161 12.80 16.32 -7.67
C SER A 161 13.12 17.76 -7.23
N GLN A 162 13.74 18.57 -8.10
CA GLN A 162 14.22 19.92 -7.74
C GLN A 162 13.12 20.85 -7.19
N PRO A 163 11.90 20.93 -7.75
CA PRO A 163 10.86 21.80 -7.18
C PRO A 163 10.45 21.40 -5.76
N PHE A 164 10.47 20.11 -5.45
CA PHE A 164 10.17 19.61 -4.10
C PHE A 164 11.28 19.98 -3.12
N LEU A 165 12.54 19.76 -3.50
CA LEU A 165 13.70 20.12 -2.66
C LEU A 165 13.75 21.63 -2.39
N GLU A 166 13.55 22.46 -3.43
CA GLU A 166 13.47 23.91 -3.24
C GLU A 166 12.31 24.31 -2.31
N SER A 167 11.18 23.62 -2.40
CA SER A 167 10.04 23.86 -1.51
C SER A 167 10.35 23.50 -0.06
N ILE A 168 11.09 22.40 0.17
CA ILE A 168 11.56 22.00 1.52
C ILE A 168 12.48 23.07 2.08
N ARG A 169 13.46 23.56 1.30
CA ARG A 169 14.37 24.62 1.72
C ARG A 169 13.62 25.87 2.16
N GLN A 170 12.64 26.32 1.34
CA GLN A 170 11.80 27.46 1.68
C GLN A 170 10.98 27.19 2.95
N PHE A 171 10.39 26.01 3.04
CA PHE A 171 9.53 25.62 4.16
C PHE A 171 10.28 25.57 5.48
N GLN A 172 11.49 24.97 5.52
CA GLN A 172 12.33 24.96 6.72
C GLN A 172 12.66 26.39 7.20
N HIS A 173 12.87 27.32 6.24
CA HIS A 173 13.08 28.72 6.58
C HIS A 173 11.82 29.40 7.14
N GLU A 174 10.64 29.05 6.63
CA GLU A 174 9.34 29.62 7.04
C GLU A 174 8.92 29.16 8.45
N VAL A 175 9.10 27.87 8.77
CA VAL A 175 8.62 27.29 10.03
C VAL A 175 9.69 27.19 11.12
N GLY A 176 10.96 27.36 10.76
CA GLY A 176 12.11 27.16 11.64
C GLY A 176 12.64 25.72 11.63
N HIS A 177 13.98 25.58 11.68
CA HIS A 177 14.63 24.26 11.65
C HIS A 177 14.20 23.34 12.79
N GLU A 178 13.89 23.91 13.96
CA GLU A 178 13.39 23.16 15.12
C GLU A 178 12.00 22.55 14.89
N ASN A 179 11.31 22.95 13.81
CA ASN A 179 9.99 22.45 13.46
C ASN A 179 10.00 21.60 12.18
N ALA A 180 11.09 21.61 11.41
CA ALA A 180 11.18 20.87 10.15
C ALA A 180 12.60 20.35 9.92
N ILE A 181 12.81 19.05 10.12
CA ILE A 181 14.11 18.38 9.93
C ILE A 181 14.14 17.58 8.64
N LEU A 182 15.36 17.29 8.16
CA LEU A 182 15.59 16.47 6.99
C LEU A 182 16.42 15.22 7.34
N ILE A 183 15.86 14.06 7.02
CA ILE A 183 16.56 12.77 7.03
C ILE A 183 16.96 12.44 5.59
N HIS A 184 18.25 12.15 5.39
CA HIS A 184 18.77 11.76 4.09
C HIS A 184 19.20 10.29 4.09
N VAL A 185 18.53 9.47 3.30
CA VAL A 185 18.84 8.03 3.15
C VAL A 185 19.84 7.85 2.02
N THR A 186 20.96 7.19 2.31
CA THR A 186 22.05 6.99 1.34
C THR A 186 22.51 5.53 1.32
N LEU A 187 23.40 5.20 0.37
CA LEU A 187 24.01 3.89 0.23
C LEU A 187 25.50 3.94 0.60
N ILE A 188 25.94 2.99 1.41
CA ILE A 188 27.34 2.67 1.64
C ILE A 188 27.66 1.34 0.95
N PRO A 189 28.11 1.35 -0.31
CA PRO A 189 28.40 0.12 -1.03
C PRO A 189 29.64 -0.57 -0.47
N TYR A 190 29.57 -1.90 -0.39
CA TYR A 190 30.71 -2.77 -0.11
C TYR A 190 31.34 -3.25 -1.42
N LEU A 191 32.64 -3.04 -1.57
CA LEU A 191 33.40 -3.52 -2.72
C LEU A 191 34.10 -4.83 -2.39
N SER A 192 33.55 -5.95 -2.85
CA SER A 192 34.06 -7.29 -2.57
C SER A 192 35.53 -7.48 -2.98
N ALA A 193 35.96 -6.84 -4.08
CA ALA A 193 37.34 -6.93 -4.58
C ALA A 193 38.37 -6.30 -3.63
N SER A 194 38.05 -5.18 -2.99
CA SER A 194 38.93 -4.48 -2.03
C SER A 194 38.54 -4.76 -0.57
N GLN A 195 37.48 -5.50 -0.33
CA GLN A 195 36.93 -5.81 1.00
C GLN A 195 36.72 -4.58 1.88
N GLU A 196 36.21 -3.49 1.29
CA GLU A 196 36.01 -2.24 2.00
C GLU A 196 34.69 -1.55 1.63
N MET A 197 34.13 -0.80 2.59
CA MET A 197 32.97 0.07 2.38
C MET A 197 33.40 1.44 1.84
N LYS A 198 32.60 1.99 0.92
CA LYS A 198 32.90 3.28 0.29
C LYS A 198 31.92 4.36 0.73
N THR A 199 32.42 5.39 1.39
CA THR A 199 31.61 6.54 1.86
C THR A 199 31.46 7.65 0.81
N LYS A 200 32.18 7.59 -0.31
CA LYS A 200 32.14 8.62 -1.36
C LYS A 200 30.76 8.85 -1.97
N PRO A 201 29.93 7.83 -2.27
CA PRO A 201 28.58 8.05 -2.79
C PRO A 201 27.71 8.86 -1.84
N THR A 202 27.73 8.55 -0.54
CA THR A 202 27.03 9.31 0.52
C THR A 202 27.51 10.76 0.58
N GLN A 203 28.83 10.98 0.59
CA GLN A 203 29.41 12.32 0.61
C GLN A 203 28.98 13.15 -0.62
N ALA A 204 28.96 12.54 -1.80
CA ALA A 204 28.55 13.21 -3.04
C ALA A 204 27.06 13.60 -2.99
N SER A 205 26.21 12.69 -2.55
CA SER A 205 24.76 12.93 -2.44
C SER A 205 24.42 14.05 -1.44
N VAL A 206 25.06 14.05 -0.26
CA VAL A 206 24.88 15.12 0.74
C VAL A 206 25.43 16.46 0.22
N LYS A 207 26.56 16.44 -0.50
CA LYS A 207 27.10 17.66 -1.11
C LYS A 207 26.15 18.29 -2.12
N GLU A 208 25.40 17.47 -2.84
CA GLU A 208 24.40 17.95 -3.78
C GLU A 208 23.23 18.64 -3.07
N LEU A 209 22.70 18.06 -1.97
CA LEU A 209 21.74 18.75 -1.10
C LEU A 209 22.28 20.09 -0.56
N GLN A 210 23.51 20.08 -0.07
CA GLN A 210 24.16 21.31 0.44
C GLN A 210 24.31 22.36 -0.67
N GLY A 211 24.57 21.94 -1.91
CA GLY A 211 24.61 22.82 -3.09
C GLY A 211 23.26 23.51 -3.37
N MET A 212 22.15 22.91 -2.97
CA MET A 212 20.81 23.50 -3.01
C MET A 212 20.47 24.34 -1.76
N GLY A 213 21.39 24.45 -0.79
CA GLY A 213 21.16 25.16 0.47
C GLY A 213 20.37 24.35 1.50
N ILE A 214 20.40 23.03 1.40
CA ILE A 214 19.73 22.12 2.34
C ILE A 214 20.80 21.32 3.12
N GLN A 215 20.78 21.41 4.44
CA GLN A 215 21.62 20.61 5.32
C GLN A 215 20.77 19.48 5.91
N PRO A 216 21.12 18.20 5.69
CA PRO A 216 20.45 17.11 6.39
C PRO A 216 20.78 17.15 7.89
N ASP A 217 19.79 16.82 8.72
CA ASP A 217 19.94 16.71 10.17
C ASP A 217 20.38 15.29 10.57
N ILE A 218 19.90 14.29 9.84
CA ILE A 218 20.18 12.87 10.07
C ILE A 218 20.54 12.21 8.73
N ILE A 219 21.58 11.37 8.76
CA ILE A 219 21.97 10.54 7.61
C ILE A 219 21.73 9.08 7.97
N VAL A 220 20.86 8.41 7.20
CA VAL A 220 20.59 6.97 7.32
C VAL A 220 21.34 6.25 6.20
N CYS A 221 22.30 5.44 6.58
CA CYS A 221 23.20 4.73 5.67
C CYS A 221 22.72 3.29 5.45
N ARG A 222 22.15 2.99 4.28
CA ARG A 222 21.91 1.60 3.85
C ARG A 222 23.23 0.90 3.59
N SER A 223 23.40 -0.29 4.16
CA SER A 223 24.62 -1.07 4.04
C SER A 223 24.32 -2.56 4.28
N GLU A 224 25.03 -3.43 3.56
CA GLU A 224 25.01 -4.88 3.79
C GLU A 224 25.82 -5.27 5.04
N HIS A 225 26.76 -4.43 5.46
CA HIS A 225 27.64 -4.69 6.58
C HIS A 225 27.56 -3.59 7.63
N THR A 226 27.83 -3.96 8.89
CA THR A 226 27.85 -3.03 10.03
C THR A 226 28.91 -1.93 9.81
N LEU A 227 28.53 -0.67 10.03
CA LEU A 227 29.41 0.48 9.96
C LEU A 227 30.24 0.59 11.25
N ASP A 228 31.56 0.54 11.12
CA ASP A 228 32.43 0.85 12.23
C ASP A 228 32.41 2.35 12.58
N HIS A 229 32.92 2.69 13.77
CA HIS A 229 32.92 4.06 14.27
C HIS A 229 33.72 5.01 13.35
N GLY A 230 34.81 4.52 12.75
CA GLY A 230 35.65 5.35 11.85
C GLY A 230 34.93 5.73 10.56
N ILE A 231 34.06 4.84 10.06
CA ILE A 231 33.19 5.12 8.89
C ILE A 231 32.12 6.15 9.27
N LYS A 232 31.46 6.01 10.42
CA LYS A 232 30.47 6.98 10.91
C LYS A 232 31.11 8.36 11.13
N ASP A 233 32.28 8.44 11.77
CA ASP A 233 33.04 9.69 11.98
C ASP A 233 33.43 10.36 10.67
N LYS A 234 33.89 9.58 9.70
CA LYS A 234 34.22 10.09 8.38
C LYS A 234 33.02 10.68 7.66
N ILE A 235 31.86 10.01 7.70
CA ILE A 235 30.62 10.54 7.11
C ILE A 235 30.21 11.82 7.84
N ALA A 236 30.18 11.80 9.16
CA ALA A 236 29.85 12.95 10.01
C ALA A 236 30.68 14.19 9.66
N LEU A 237 32.01 14.00 9.56
CA LEU A 237 32.94 15.08 9.23
C LEU A 237 32.67 15.67 7.83
N PHE A 238 32.52 14.82 6.79
CA PHE A 238 32.36 15.29 5.42
C PHE A 238 30.96 15.81 5.12
N CYS A 239 29.95 15.37 5.87
CA CYS A 239 28.54 15.75 5.67
C CYS A 239 28.08 16.82 6.67
N ASN A 240 28.95 17.26 7.57
CA ASN A 240 28.69 18.31 8.57
C ASN A 240 27.46 17.98 9.46
N VAL A 241 27.46 16.77 10.04
CA VAL A 241 26.48 16.31 11.02
C VAL A 241 27.23 15.71 12.24
N PRO A 242 26.61 15.66 13.44
CA PRO A 242 27.16 14.89 14.55
C PRO A 242 27.31 13.40 14.20
N THR A 243 28.34 12.73 14.76
CA THR A 243 28.51 11.27 14.55
C THR A 243 27.29 10.47 15.03
N SER A 244 26.64 10.92 16.11
CA SER A 244 25.38 10.33 16.61
C SER A 244 24.20 10.43 15.64
N HIS A 245 24.26 11.32 14.66
CA HIS A 245 23.25 11.48 13.61
C HIS A 245 23.54 10.68 12.33
N VAL A 246 24.62 9.89 12.33
CA VAL A 246 24.92 8.94 11.25
C VAL A 246 24.48 7.55 11.69
N LEU A 247 23.34 7.12 11.19
CA LEU A 247 22.69 5.88 11.56
C LEU A 247 22.88 4.84 10.47
N GLN A 248 23.06 3.58 10.85
CA GLN A 248 23.07 2.48 9.87
C GLN A 248 21.67 1.91 9.70
N ASN A 249 21.36 1.45 8.51
CA ASN A 249 20.17 0.68 8.18
C ASN A 249 20.59 -0.57 7.42
N LEU A 250 20.77 -1.66 8.15
CA LEU A 250 21.16 -2.95 7.60
C LEU A 250 19.98 -3.65 6.96
N ASP A 251 20.27 -4.59 6.07
CA ASP A 251 19.26 -5.49 5.53
C ASP A 251 18.67 -6.35 6.65
N VAL A 252 17.37 -6.51 6.64
CA VAL A 252 16.62 -7.35 7.57
C VAL A 252 15.99 -8.52 6.83
N GLU A 253 15.84 -9.64 7.49
CA GLU A 253 15.23 -10.84 6.90
C GLU A 253 13.73 -10.64 6.65
N TYR A 254 13.06 -10.00 7.61
CA TYR A 254 11.64 -9.67 7.51
C TYR A 254 11.44 -8.16 7.59
N LEU A 255 10.65 -7.62 6.66
CA LEU A 255 10.45 -6.18 6.54
C LEU A 255 10.00 -5.51 7.85
N TYR A 256 9.17 -6.19 8.63
CA TYR A 256 8.64 -5.68 9.90
C TYR A 256 9.64 -5.67 11.06
N GLU A 257 10.87 -6.18 10.85
CA GLU A 257 11.97 -6.00 11.79
C GLU A 257 12.58 -4.59 11.71
N ALA A 258 12.37 -3.88 10.60
CA ALA A 258 13.01 -2.58 10.37
C ALA A 258 12.77 -1.57 11.50
N PRO A 259 11.55 -1.38 12.06
CA PRO A 259 11.36 -0.49 13.19
C PRO A 259 12.21 -0.88 14.42
N LEU A 260 12.29 -2.18 14.74
CA LEU A 260 13.10 -2.66 15.87
C LEU A 260 14.60 -2.47 15.63
N ALA A 261 15.05 -2.60 14.38
CA ALA A 261 16.43 -2.33 14.01
C ALA A 261 16.76 -0.83 14.11
N MET A 262 15.85 0.03 13.63
CA MET A 262 16.00 1.49 13.70
C MET A 262 15.90 2.02 15.14
N GLU A 263 15.14 1.36 16.01
CA GLU A 263 15.11 1.69 17.44
C GLU A 263 16.46 1.45 18.09
N ARG A 264 17.11 0.32 17.79
CA ARG A 264 18.49 0.04 18.29
C ARG A 264 19.53 1.04 17.79
N GLU A 265 19.28 1.67 16.63
CA GLU A 265 20.12 2.77 16.10
C GLU A 265 19.67 4.15 16.60
N HIS A 266 18.70 4.23 17.51
CA HIS A 266 18.21 5.47 18.14
C HIS A 266 17.56 6.46 17.16
N LEU A 267 16.99 6.00 16.02
CA LEU A 267 16.42 6.89 15.00
C LEU A 267 15.37 7.85 15.56
N ALA A 268 14.43 7.35 16.37
CA ALA A 268 13.37 8.18 16.93
C ALA A 268 13.91 9.14 18.02
N GLU A 269 14.90 8.71 18.79
CA GLU A 269 15.55 9.54 19.81
C GLU A 269 16.26 10.74 19.17
N VAL A 270 17.09 10.50 18.15
CA VAL A 270 17.78 11.55 17.39
C VAL A 270 16.78 12.48 16.68
N ALA A 271 15.70 11.93 16.09
CA ALA A 271 14.66 12.76 15.47
C ALA A 271 13.94 13.64 16.50
N CYS A 272 13.62 13.12 17.68
CA CYS A 272 13.02 13.90 18.77
C CYS A 272 13.98 14.98 19.28
N GLU A 273 15.27 14.70 19.39
CA GLU A 273 16.30 15.68 19.76
C GLU A 273 16.32 16.85 18.77
N CYS A 274 16.43 16.55 17.47
CA CYS A 274 16.42 17.58 16.41
C CYS A 274 15.13 18.41 16.38
N LEU A 275 13.99 17.81 16.69
CA LEU A 275 12.67 18.47 16.74
C LEU A 275 12.37 19.13 18.07
N HIS A 276 13.27 19.08 19.05
CA HIS A 276 13.04 19.55 20.42
C HIS A 276 11.77 18.96 21.06
N LEU A 277 11.54 17.67 20.81
CA LEU A 277 10.44 16.90 21.40
C LEU A 277 10.94 16.06 22.58
N LYS A 278 10.04 15.75 23.51
CA LYS A 278 10.32 14.71 24.50
C LYS A 278 10.40 13.35 23.79
N CYS A 279 11.26 12.47 24.27
CA CYS A 279 11.36 11.11 23.76
C CYS A 279 11.01 10.11 24.88
N PRO A 280 9.73 9.82 25.11
CA PRO A 280 9.31 8.77 26.05
C PRO A 280 9.80 7.39 25.59
N GLU A 281 9.84 6.43 26.52
CA GLU A 281 10.09 5.04 26.16
C GLU A 281 9.02 4.52 25.19
N PRO A 282 9.40 3.75 24.15
CA PRO A 282 8.44 3.23 23.17
C PRO A 282 7.68 2.03 23.71
N ASP A 283 6.39 1.96 23.43
CA ASP A 283 5.62 0.73 23.58
C ASP A 283 5.69 -0.07 22.27
N LEU A 284 6.61 -1.02 22.24
CA LEU A 284 6.86 -1.92 21.10
C LEU A 284 6.62 -3.39 21.43
N GLU A 285 6.00 -3.71 22.57
CA GLU A 285 5.84 -5.11 23.03
C GLU A 285 5.03 -5.93 22.03
N GLU A 286 3.88 -5.42 21.60
CA GLU A 286 3.02 -6.09 20.60
C GLU A 286 3.74 -6.26 19.25
N TRP A 287 4.44 -5.22 18.79
CA TRP A 287 5.21 -5.27 17.54
C TRP A 287 6.36 -6.27 17.60
N ALA A 288 7.11 -6.28 18.68
CA ALA A 288 8.21 -7.22 18.89
C ALA A 288 7.70 -8.68 18.97
N LYS A 289 6.55 -8.89 19.63
CA LYS A 289 5.91 -10.20 19.68
C LYS A 289 5.49 -10.66 18.27
N MET A 290 4.82 -9.81 17.51
CA MET A 290 4.41 -10.12 16.13
C MET A 290 5.62 -10.48 15.26
N VAL A 291 6.73 -9.74 15.34
CA VAL A 291 7.97 -10.05 14.63
C VAL A 291 8.56 -11.38 15.10
N SER A 292 8.51 -11.67 16.40
CA SER A 292 8.96 -12.97 16.94
C SER A 292 8.12 -14.13 16.40
N ASP A 293 6.80 -13.98 16.36
CA ASP A 293 5.88 -14.99 15.82
C ASP A 293 6.13 -15.21 14.32
N LEU A 294 6.38 -14.15 13.56
CA LEU A 294 6.74 -14.22 12.14
C LEU A 294 8.06 -15.00 11.90
N LYS A 295 9.03 -14.88 12.81
CA LYS A 295 10.36 -15.54 12.70
C LYS A 295 10.37 -16.98 13.18
N ALA A 296 9.35 -17.45 13.88
CA ALA A 296 9.28 -18.77 14.48
C ALA A 296 8.04 -19.55 13.99
N PRO A 297 7.86 -19.75 12.66
CA PRO A 297 6.76 -20.55 12.15
C PRO A 297 6.94 -22.00 12.54
N THR A 298 5.83 -22.69 12.84
CA THR A 298 5.81 -24.13 13.19
C THR A 298 5.27 -24.99 12.06
N GLN A 299 4.73 -24.36 11.02
CA GLN A 299 4.14 -25.05 9.86
C GLN A 299 4.24 -24.15 8.62
N GLU A 300 3.91 -24.69 7.47
CA GLU A 300 3.87 -23.95 6.21
C GLU A 300 2.68 -24.36 5.36
N VAL A 301 2.23 -23.45 4.51
CA VAL A 301 1.19 -23.70 3.50
C VAL A 301 1.60 -23.10 2.16
N ASN A 302 1.20 -23.78 1.07
CA ASN A 302 1.43 -23.34 -0.30
C ASN A 302 0.12 -22.77 -0.84
N ILE A 303 0.09 -21.47 -1.13
CA ILE A 303 -1.07 -20.80 -1.71
C ILE A 303 -0.71 -20.35 -3.13
N ALA A 304 -1.47 -20.85 -4.13
CA ALA A 304 -1.32 -20.36 -5.50
C ALA A 304 -1.97 -18.98 -5.63
N LEU A 305 -1.22 -18.03 -6.17
CA LEU A 305 -1.71 -16.75 -6.66
C LEU A 305 -1.80 -16.83 -8.17
N VAL A 306 -3.02 -17.01 -8.70
CA VAL A 306 -3.27 -17.12 -10.13
C VAL A 306 -3.67 -15.75 -10.66
N GLY A 307 -2.77 -15.10 -11.36
CA GLY A 307 -2.92 -13.69 -11.76
C GLY A 307 -2.33 -13.36 -13.12
N LYS A 308 -2.56 -12.11 -13.56
CA LYS A 308 -2.09 -11.56 -14.85
C LYS A 308 -0.72 -10.87 -14.74
N TYR A 309 -0.36 -10.36 -13.55
CA TYR A 309 0.80 -9.49 -13.35
C TYR A 309 1.92 -10.19 -12.57
N THR A 310 2.06 -11.50 -12.75
CA THR A 310 3.02 -12.34 -12.02
C THR A 310 4.49 -12.05 -12.35
N GLN A 311 4.76 -11.30 -13.42
CA GLN A 311 6.11 -10.90 -13.83
C GLN A 311 6.72 -9.81 -12.92
N LEU A 312 5.88 -8.98 -12.28
CA LEU A 312 6.29 -7.98 -11.29
C LEU A 312 5.53 -8.23 -9.99
N HIS A 313 6.21 -8.75 -8.98
CA HIS A 313 5.59 -9.10 -7.69
C HIS A 313 4.97 -7.88 -6.98
N ASP A 314 5.52 -6.69 -7.18
CA ASP A 314 5.00 -5.44 -6.62
C ASP A 314 3.58 -5.09 -7.13
N ALA A 315 3.14 -5.68 -8.25
CA ALA A 315 1.76 -5.51 -8.74
C ALA A 315 0.70 -6.13 -7.81
N TYR A 316 1.10 -7.06 -6.95
CA TYR A 316 0.23 -7.73 -5.97
C TYR A 316 0.78 -7.64 -4.54
N ILE A 317 1.56 -6.59 -4.23
CA ILE A 317 2.27 -6.50 -2.96
C ILE A 317 1.32 -6.55 -1.75
N SER A 318 0.17 -5.85 -1.81
CA SER A 318 -0.81 -5.90 -0.71
C SER A 318 -1.45 -7.27 -0.54
N VAL A 319 -1.67 -8.02 -1.63
CA VAL A 319 -2.16 -9.42 -1.56
C VAL A 319 -1.13 -10.32 -0.89
N VAL A 320 0.13 -10.20 -1.31
CA VAL A 320 1.26 -10.96 -0.73
C VAL A 320 1.41 -10.68 0.76
N GLU A 321 1.41 -9.39 1.12
CA GLU A 321 1.52 -8.99 2.52
C GLU A 321 0.30 -9.46 3.33
N ALA A 322 -0.92 -9.34 2.80
CA ALA A 322 -2.12 -9.81 3.49
C ALA A 322 -2.13 -11.33 3.73
N LEU A 323 -1.62 -12.13 2.78
CA LEU A 323 -1.41 -13.57 2.95
C LEU A 323 -0.41 -13.87 4.07
N LYS A 324 0.75 -13.18 4.07
CA LYS A 324 1.74 -13.31 5.13
C LYS A 324 1.17 -12.90 6.49
N HIS A 325 0.43 -11.78 6.54
CA HIS A 325 -0.24 -11.36 7.78
C HIS A 325 -1.18 -12.43 8.30
N GLY A 326 -1.97 -13.08 7.43
CA GLY A 326 -2.85 -14.19 7.78
C GLY A 326 -2.10 -15.39 8.38
N GLY A 327 -0.84 -15.60 7.99
CA GLY A 327 0.03 -16.64 8.51
C GLY A 327 0.55 -16.38 9.93
N ILE A 328 0.76 -15.11 10.32
CA ILE A 328 1.35 -14.75 11.62
C ILE A 328 0.59 -15.38 12.80
N PRO A 329 -0.73 -15.17 12.99
CA PRO A 329 -1.46 -15.73 14.11
C PRO A 329 -1.60 -17.27 14.07
N GLN A 330 -1.32 -17.89 12.91
CA GLN A 330 -1.33 -19.33 12.71
C GLN A 330 0.06 -19.95 12.91
N HIS A 331 1.09 -19.15 13.20
CA HIS A 331 2.50 -19.57 13.21
C HIS A 331 2.88 -20.34 11.93
N ALA A 332 2.40 -19.86 10.78
CA ALA A 332 2.56 -20.50 9.48
C ALA A 332 3.34 -19.62 8.51
N THR A 333 4.32 -20.21 7.84
CA THR A 333 4.90 -19.62 6.64
C THR A 333 3.93 -19.82 5.47
N VAL A 334 3.59 -18.74 4.79
CA VAL A 334 2.79 -18.79 3.56
C VAL A 334 3.73 -18.71 2.37
N ASN A 335 3.93 -19.84 1.70
CA ASN A 335 4.67 -19.92 0.44
C ASN A 335 3.73 -19.57 -0.70
N ILE A 336 4.08 -18.56 -1.49
CA ILE A 336 3.25 -18.12 -2.61
C ILE A 336 3.74 -18.75 -3.90
N LYS A 337 2.91 -19.60 -4.50
CA LYS A 337 3.13 -20.16 -5.83
C LYS A 337 2.56 -19.19 -6.86
N TRP A 338 3.43 -18.47 -7.54
CA TRP A 338 3.08 -17.55 -8.61
C TRP A 338 2.66 -18.32 -9.85
N VAL A 339 1.45 -18.10 -10.33
CA VAL A 339 0.90 -18.78 -11.52
C VAL A 339 0.41 -17.74 -12.50
N ASP A 340 1.05 -17.70 -13.66
CA ASP A 340 0.59 -16.88 -14.78
C ASP A 340 -0.67 -17.52 -15.39
N SER A 341 -1.77 -16.81 -15.30
CA SER A 341 -3.07 -17.31 -15.75
C SER A 341 -3.13 -17.61 -17.27
N GLU A 342 -2.26 -16.99 -18.08
CA GLU A 342 -2.17 -17.30 -19.52
C GLU A 342 -1.64 -18.71 -19.80
N GLN A 343 -0.95 -19.31 -18.84
CA GLN A 343 -0.38 -20.64 -18.97
C GLN A 343 -1.30 -21.76 -18.43
N VAL A 344 -2.44 -21.39 -17.82
CA VAL A 344 -3.40 -22.33 -17.23
C VAL A 344 -4.51 -22.65 -18.23
N ASN A 345 -4.84 -23.94 -18.35
CA ASN A 345 -5.98 -24.42 -19.13
C ASN A 345 -6.51 -25.74 -18.55
N VAL A 346 -7.64 -26.22 -19.06
CA VAL A 346 -8.34 -27.44 -18.59
C VAL A 346 -7.41 -28.66 -18.58
N GLU A 347 -6.46 -28.76 -19.53
CA GLU A 347 -5.60 -29.95 -19.69
C GLU A 347 -4.48 -29.99 -18.64
N ASN A 348 -3.96 -28.82 -18.21
CA ASN A 348 -2.77 -28.72 -17.34
C ASN A 348 -3.04 -28.19 -15.93
N VAL A 349 -4.25 -27.71 -15.64
CA VAL A 349 -4.59 -27.09 -14.34
C VAL A 349 -4.31 -28.03 -13.16
N ALA A 350 -4.57 -29.32 -13.32
CA ALA A 350 -4.30 -30.33 -12.28
C ALA A 350 -2.79 -30.50 -12.00
N ASP A 351 -1.95 -30.43 -13.03
CA ASP A 351 -0.50 -30.50 -12.87
C ASP A 351 0.06 -29.24 -12.21
N ILE A 352 -0.53 -28.08 -12.53
CA ILE A 352 -0.11 -26.79 -12.00
C ILE A 352 -0.57 -26.59 -10.54
N LEU A 353 -1.80 -26.97 -10.22
CA LEU A 353 -2.44 -26.65 -8.93
C LEU A 353 -2.60 -27.86 -8.00
N GLY A 354 -2.12 -29.06 -8.40
CA GLY A 354 -2.33 -30.27 -7.62
C GLY A 354 -1.55 -30.36 -6.30
N ASP A 355 -0.55 -29.50 -6.11
CA ASP A 355 0.33 -29.46 -4.95
C ASP A 355 0.08 -28.25 -4.01
N VAL A 356 -1.01 -27.49 -4.22
CA VAL A 356 -1.30 -26.31 -3.42
C VAL A 356 -2.33 -26.60 -2.33
N ASP A 357 -2.21 -25.89 -1.22
CA ASP A 357 -3.09 -26.01 -0.06
C ASP A 357 -4.24 -24.98 -0.10
N GLY A 358 -4.12 -23.95 -0.95
CA GLY A 358 -5.10 -22.91 -1.16
C GLY A 358 -4.90 -22.17 -2.47
N LEU A 359 -5.93 -21.49 -2.94
CA LEU A 359 -5.94 -20.71 -4.17
C LEU A 359 -6.45 -19.30 -3.94
N LEU A 360 -5.78 -18.30 -4.51
CA LEU A 360 -6.23 -16.93 -4.57
C LEU A 360 -6.22 -16.41 -6.01
N VAL A 361 -7.34 -15.81 -6.45
CA VAL A 361 -7.43 -15.07 -7.70
C VAL A 361 -7.62 -13.59 -7.38
N PRO A 362 -6.62 -12.74 -7.67
CA PRO A 362 -6.63 -11.32 -7.34
C PRO A 362 -7.44 -10.47 -8.32
N GLY A 363 -7.52 -9.17 -8.04
CA GLY A 363 -8.03 -8.17 -8.96
C GLY A 363 -7.17 -8.00 -10.22
N GLY A 364 -7.75 -7.42 -11.26
CA GLY A 364 -7.07 -7.10 -12.51
C GLY A 364 -8.01 -6.49 -13.53
N PHE A 365 -7.46 -5.91 -14.61
CA PHE A 365 -8.22 -5.31 -15.72
C PHE A 365 -7.85 -5.96 -17.05
N GLY A 366 -8.77 -5.87 -18.03
CA GLY A 366 -8.58 -6.39 -19.39
C GLY A 366 -8.81 -7.91 -19.51
N ASP A 367 -8.72 -8.42 -20.73
CA ASP A 367 -9.14 -9.78 -21.14
C ASP A 367 -8.05 -10.86 -21.06
N ARG A 368 -6.79 -10.47 -20.88
CA ARG A 368 -5.64 -11.38 -20.86
C ARG A 368 -5.76 -12.40 -19.71
N GLY A 369 -5.58 -13.69 -20.00
CA GLY A 369 -5.50 -14.77 -19.00
C GLY A 369 -6.81 -15.10 -18.25
N ILE A 370 -7.96 -14.60 -18.72
CA ILE A 370 -9.27 -14.78 -18.07
C ILE A 370 -9.70 -16.25 -18.02
N GLU A 371 -9.60 -16.97 -19.13
CA GLU A 371 -10.04 -18.37 -19.17
C GLU A 371 -9.20 -19.25 -18.25
N GLY A 372 -7.88 -19.01 -18.17
CA GLY A 372 -7.05 -19.74 -17.23
C GLY A 372 -7.38 -19.47 -15.76
N MET A 373 -7.82 -18.23 -15.41
CA MET A 373 -8.36 -17.95 -14.07
C MET A 373 -9.66 -18.72 -13.82
N ILE A 374 -10.57 -18.76 -14.80
CA ILE A 374 -11.84 -19.50 -14.71
C ILE A 374 -11.57 -21.00 -14.51
N ASP A 375 -10.62 -21.58 -15.27
CA ASP A 375 -10.24 -23.00 -15.12
C ASP A 375 -9.62 -23.28 -13.74
N ALA A 376 -8.79 -22.37 -13.21
CA ALA A 376 -8.24 -22.49 -11.87
C ALA A 376 -9.34 -22.42 -10.78
N ILE A 377 -10.29 -21.51 -10.91
CA ILE A 377 -11.44 -21.39 -10.00
C ILE A 377 -12.29 -22.67 -10.03
N ARG A 378 -12.58 -23.17 -11.23
CA ARG A 378 -13.29 -24.45 -11.41
C ARG A 378 -12.57 -25.60 -10.70
N TYR A 379 -11.25 -25.71 -10.93
CA TYR A 379 -10.42 -26.75 -10.30
C TYR A 379 -10.50 -26.68 -8.77
N ALA A 380 -10.38 -25.47 -8.21
CA ALA A 380 -10.48 -25.28 -6.76
C ALA A 380 -11.86 -25.69 -6.22
N ARG A 381 -12.96 -25.29 -6.91
CA ARG A 381 -14.33 -25.63 -6.51
C ARG A 381 -14.57 -27.14 -6.55
N GLU A 382 -14.15 -27.81 -7.62
CA GLU A 382 -14.39 -29.26 -7.82
C GLU A 382 -13.54 -30.14 -6.90
N ASN A 383 -12.34 -29.68 -6.48
CA ASN A 383 -11.41 -30.42 -5.64
C ASN A 383 -11.40 -29.97 -4.16
N ASN A 384 -12.35 -29.11 -3.74
CA ASN A 384 -12.46 -28.59 -2.39
C ASN A 384 -11.19 -27.88 -1.89
N ILE A 385 -10.39 -27.28 -2.79
CA ILE A 385 -9.22 -26.47 -2.42
C ILE A 385 -9.73 -25.13 -1.89
N PRO A 386 -9.33 -24.70 -0.69
CA PRO A 386 -9.67 -23.38 -0.14
C PRO A 386 -9.41 -22.25 -1.14
N PHE A 387 -10.44 -21.44 -1.40
CA PHE A 387 -10.42 -20.42 -2.44
C PHE A 387 -10.85 -19.05 -1.92
N LEU A 388 -10.09 -18.01 -2.31
CA LEU A 388 -10.43 -16.61 -2.11
C LEU A 388 -10.35 -15.86 -3.45
N GLY A 389 -11.47 -15.25 -3.86
CA GLY A 389 -11.51 -14.37 -5.05
C GLY A 389 -11.64 -12.91 -4.67
N LEU A 390 -10.80 -12.04 -5.26
CA LEU A 390 -10.80 -10.61 -5.00
C LEU A 390 -11.17 -9.83 -6.26
N CYS A 391 -12.14 -8.94 -6.21
CA CYS A 391 -12.58 -8.07 -7.29
C CYS A 391 -12.86 -8.86 -8.58
N LEU A 392 -11.95 -8.86 -9.56
CA LEU A 392 -12.05 -9.70 -10.76
C LEU A 392 -12.19 -11.18 -10.38
N GLY A 393 -11.51 -11.66 -9.36
CA GLY A 393 -11.62 -13.05 -8.89
C GLY A 393 -13.03 -13.42 -8.44
N MET A 394 -13.78 -12.50 -7.83
CA MET A 394 -15.22 -12.70 -7.55
C MET A 394 -16.04 -12.74 -8.83
N GLN A 395 -15.82 -11.79 -9.74
CA GLN A 395 -16.57 -11.74 -11.00
C GLN A 395 -16.39 -13.03 -11.81
N LEU A 396 -15.14 -13.51 -11.91
CA LEU A 396 -14.83 -14.77 -12.61
C LEU A 396 -15.38 -16.01 -11.89
N SER A 397 -15.50 -15.98 -10.56
CA SER A 397 -16.17 -17.06 -9.81
C SER A 397 -17.65 -17.18 -10.18
N ILE A 398 -18.31 -16.04 -10.42
CA ILE A 398 -19.70 -16.01 -10.87
C ILE A 398 -19.82 -16.49 -12.32
N VAL A 399 -18.90 -16.08 -13.19
CA VAL A 399 -18.83 -16.56 -14.58
C VAL A 399 -18.62 -18.07 -14.62
N GLU A 400 -17.67 -18.60 -13.85
CA GLU A 400 -17.42 -20.04 -13.72
C GLU A 400 -18.67 -20.80 -13.28
N TYR A 401 -19.30 -20.30 -12.20
CA TYR A 401 -20.50 -20.93 -11.65
C TYR A 401 -21.68 -20.90 -12.63
N ALA A 402 -21.86 -19.79 -13.32
CA ALA A 402 -22.89 -19.67 -14.36
C ALA A 402 -22.66 -20.64 -15.52
N ARG A 403 -21.44 -20.81 -15.99
CA ARG A 403 -21.10 -21.75 -17.07
C ARG A 403 -21.27 -23.19 -16.64
N ASN A 404 -20.73 -23.59 -15.51
CA ASN A 404 -20.58 -25.01 -15.14
C ASN A 404 -21.73 -25.53 -14.24
N ILE A 405 -22.43 -24.67 -13.50
CA ILE A 405 -23.52 -25.07 -12.61
C ILE A 405 -24.90 -24.66 -13.14
N LEU A 406 -25.02 -23.45 -13.73
CA LEU A 406 -26.29 -23.01 -14.34
C LEU A 406 -26.44 -23.51 -15.79
N GLY A 407 -25.34 -23.89 -16.46
CA GLY A 407 -25.36 -24.34 -17.87
C GLY A 407 -25.41 -23.18 -18.88
N TYR A 408 -25.07 -21.95 -18.49
CA TYR A 408 -24.99 -20.80 -19.38
C TYR A 408 -23.58 -20.73 -20.01
N ASN A 409 -23.33 -21.56 -21.01
CA ASN A 409 -21.99 -21.83 -21.56
C ASN A 409 -21.24 -20.58 -22.06
N ASP A 410 -21.96 -19.53 -22.44
CA ASP A 410 -21.44 -18.27 -22.93
C ASP A 410 -21.45 -17.16 -21.86
N ALA A 411 -21.80 -17.48 -20.60
CA ALA A 411 -21.82 -16.50 -19.53
C ALA A 411 -20.49 -15.78 -19.39
N HIS A 412 -20.52 -14.44 -19.32
CA HIS A 412 -19.33 -13.60 -19.23
C HIS A 412 -19.61 -12.25 -18.56
N SER A 413 -18.56 -11.46 -18.37
CA SER A 413 -18.64 -10.03 -18.11
C SER A 413 -18.76 -9.27 -19.43
N ILE A 414 -19.65 -8.28 -19.53
CA ILE A 414 -19.74 -7.40 -20.70
C ILE A 414 -18.49 -6.52 -20.90
N GLU A 415 -17.64 -6.39 -19.88
CA GLU A 415 -16.32 -5.76 -20.02
C GLU A 415 -15.41 -6.58 -20.94
N LEU A 416 -15.48 -7.90 -20.82
CA LEU A 416 -14.57 -8.84 -21.46
C LEU A 416 -15.14 -9.44 -22.75
N ASP A 417 -16.47 -9.67 -22.79
CA ASP A 417 -17.21 -10.06 -23.99
C ASP A 417 -18.52 -9.26 -24.10
N PRO A 418 -18.50 -8.14 -24.86
CA PRO A 418 -19.71 -7.31 -25.05
C PRO A 418 -20.87 -8.03 -25.78
N ASN A 419 -20.61 -9.18 -26.42
CA ASN A 419 -21.58 -9.94 -27.19
C ASN A 419 -22.19 -11.12 -26.45
N THR A 420 -21.79 -11.37 -25.21
CA THR A 420 -22.35 -12.48 -24.41
C THR A 420 -23.87 -12.36 -24.29
N ILE A 421 -24.59 -13.45 -24.48
CA ILE A 421 -26.05 -13.51 -24.26
C ILE A 421 -26.40 -13.71 -22.78
N HIS A 422 -25.47 -14.13 -21.96
CA HIS A 422 -25.62 -14.22 -20.51
C HIS A 422 -24.64 -13.30 -19.77
N PRO A 423 -24.89 -11.97 -19.76
CA PRO A 423 -24.02 -10.99 -19.09
C PRO A 423 -24.22 -11.04 -17.56
N VAL A 424 -23.60 -12.03 -16.91
CA VAL A 424 -23.71 -12.21 -15.45
C VAL A 424 -22.98 -11.13 -14.66
N ILE A 425 -22.03 -10.41 -15.30
CA ILE A 425 -21.34 -9.22 -14.80
C ILE A 425 -21.61 -8.09 -15.79
N ALA A 426 -22.12 -6.95 -15.31
CA ALA A 426 -22.55 -5.82 -16.14
C ALA A 426 -22.34 -4.47 -15.43
N LEU A 427 -22.51 -3.38 -16.18
CA LEU A 427 -22.62 -2.04 -15.58
C LEU A 427 -23.98 -1.91 -14.89
N MET A 428 -24.01 -1.22 -13.75
CA MET A 428 -25.28 -0.83 -13.15
C MET A 428 -25.97 0.24 -14.01
N PRO A 429 -27.31 0.25 -14.05
CA PRO A 429 -28.08 1.16 -14.93
C PRO A 429 -27.77 2.65 -14.73
N ASP A 430 -27.39 3.05 -13.53
CA ASP A 430 -27.03 4.43 -13.16
C ASP A 430 -25.58 4.81 -13.55
N GLN A 431 -24.78 3.87 -14.03
CA GLN A 431 -23.41 4.09 -14.53
C GLN A 431 -23.36 4.21 -16.07
N ASN A 432 -24.48 4.05 -16.78
CA ASN A 432 -24.55 4.17 -18.22
C ASN A 432 -24.46 5.65 -18.67
N GLY A 433 -23.50 5.95 -19.53
CA GLY A 433 -23.36 7.29 -20.14
C GLY A 433 -22.20 8.15 -19.67
N VAL A 434 -21.28 7.60 -18.88
CA VAL A 434 -20.06 8.31 -18.47
C VAL A 434 -18.92 7.97 -19.45
N GLU A 435 -18.50 8.97 -20.25
CA GLU A 435 -17.49 8.79 -21.32
C GLU A 435 -16.03 8.78 -20.81
N ASP A 436 -15.75 9.33 -19.62
CA ASP A 436 -14.40 9.42 -19.08
C ASP A 436 -13.98 8.12 -18.36
N ILE A 437 -12.84 7.54 -18.77
CA ILE A 437 -12.28 6.34 -18.15
C ILE A 437 -11.79 6.64 -16.72
N GLY A 438 -11.27 7.84 -16.48
CA GLY A 438 -10.83 8.28 -15.14
C GLY A 438 -11.98 8.83 -14.31
N GLY A 439 -12.12 8.35 -13.05
CA GLY A 439 -13.13 8.85 -12.10
C GLY A 439 -14.53 8.23 -12.21
N THR A 440 -14.69 7.16 -13.01
CA THR A 440 -15.97 6.44 -13.17
C THR A 440 -16.01 5.11 -12.41
N LEU A 441 -14.95 4.77 -11.71
CA LEU A 441 -14.84 3.59 -10.86
C LEU A 441 -15.57 3.83 -9.53
N ARG A 442 -16.06 2.75 -8.95
CA ARG A 442 -16.40 2.72 -7.53
C ARG A 442 -15.09 2.64 -6.75
N LEU A 443 -14.69 3.77 -6.14
CA LEU A 443 -13.39 3.96 -5.49
C LEU A 443 -13.56 4.30 -4.02
N GLY A 444 -12.73 3.69 -3.17
CA GLY A 444 -12.69 3.96 -1.74
C GLY A 444 -13.52 3.00 -0.90
N SER A 445 -13.79 3.38 0.33
CA SER A 445 -14.46 2.55 1.33
C SER A 445 -15.97 2.60 1.16
N TYR A 446 -16.60 1.43 1.07
CA TYR A 446 -18.05 1.28 1.01
C TYR A 446 -18.54 0.30 2.07
N GLU A 447 -19.75 0.56 2.54
CA GLU A 447 -20.46 -0.26 3.52
C GLU A 447 -21.03 -1.52 2.86
N CYS A 448 -20.85 -2.67 3.54
CA CYS A 448 -21.41 -3.96 3.14
C CYS A 448 -22.09 -4.62 4.33
N HIS A 449 -23.32 -5.13 4.13
CA HIS A 449 -24.10 -5.86 5.11
C HIS A 449 -23.94 -7.36 4.88
N LEU A 450 -23.42 -8.07 5.88
CA LEU A 450 -23.17 -9.50 5.82
C LEU A 450 -24.38 -10.32 6.26
N ASP A 451 -24.63 -11.42 5.55
CA ASP A 451 -25.57 -12.45 6.00
C ASP A 451 -25.02 -13.12 7.27
N THR A 452 -25.78 -13.06 8.36
CA THR A 452 -25.37 -13.57 9.68
C THR A 452 -25.13 -15.09 9.71
N THR A 453 -25.58 -15.85 8.70
CA THR A 453 -25.33 -17.28 8.57
C THR A 453 -24.06 -17.61 7.82
N SER A 454 -23.46 -16.61 7.15
CA SER A 454 -22.31 -16.75 6.26
C SER A 454 -21.00 -17.09 6.97
N LYS A 455 -20.01 -17.58 6.21
CA LYS A 455 -18.62 -17.70 6.69
C LYS A 455 -17.98 -16.31 6.85
N ALA A 456 -18.29 -15.38 5.93
CA ALA A 456 -17.80 -14.00 6.02
C ALA A 456 -18.19 -13.38 7.35
N TYR A 457 -19.46 -13.44 7.76
CA TYR A 457 -19.90 -12.94 9.06
C TYR A 457 -19.11 -13.57 10.23
N LYS A 458 -18.89 -14.88 10.20
CA LYS A 458 -18.12 -15.57 11.25
C LYS A 458 -16.66 -15.12 11.31
N LEU A 459 -16.07 -14.76 10.17
CA LEU A 459 -14.68 -14.30 10.09
C LEU A 459 -14.53 -12.85 10.57
N TYR A 460 -15.44 -11.96 10.15
CA TYR A 460 -15.41 -10.55 10.55
C TYR A 460 -15.90 -10.34 12.00
N GLY A 461 -16.90 -11.11 12.42
CA GLY A 461 -17.56 -10.95 13.73
C GLY A 461 -18.50 -9.74 13.81
N GLU A 462 -18.80 -9.10 12.68
CA GLU A 462 -19.61 -7.89 12.54
C GLU A 462 -20.60 -8.06 11.39
N GLU A 463 -21.81 -7.49 11.54
CA GLU A 463 -22.84 -7.52 10.49
C GLU A 463 -22.60 -6.46 9.42
N VAL A 464 -22.05 -5.32 9.80
CA VAL A 464 -21.76 -4.19 8.91
C VAL A 464 -20.26 -3.99 8.84
N ILE A 465 -19.72 -4.10 7.65
CA ILE A 465 -18.31 -3.91 7.37
C ILE A 465 -18.07 -2.82 6.35
N HIS A 466 -16.86 -2.32 6.29
CA HIS A 466 -16.45 -1.31 5.31
C HIS A 466 -15.19 -1.78 4.61
N GLU A 467 -15.24 -1.92 3.28
CA GLU A 467 -14.12 -2.38 2.47
C GLU A 467 -13.81 -1.40 1.34
N ARG A 468 -12.55 -1.40 0.88
CA ARG A 468 -12.09 -0.55 -0.24
C ARG A 468 -12.40 -1.21 -1.57
N HIS A 469 -12.86 -0.42 -2.51
CA HIS A 469 -13.24 -0.85 -3.86
C HIS A 469 -12.44 -0.11 -4.92
N ARG A 470 -12.24 -0.79 -6.06
CA ARG A 470 -11.64 -0.25 -7.29
C ARG A 470 -12.15 -1.02 -8.50
N HIS A 471 -13.40 -0.79 -8.88
CA HIS A 471 -14.03 -1.50 -10.01
C HIS A 471 -15.18 -0.68 -10.60
N ARG A 472 -15.65 -1.10 -11.79
CA ARG A 472 -16.76 -0.49 -12.51
C ARG A 472 -17.94 -1.44 -12.68
N TYR A 473 -17.65 -2.73 -12.91
CA TYR A 473 -18.62 -3.76 -13.23
C TYR A 473 -19.05 -4.48 -11.96
N GLU A 474 -20.34 -4.89 -11.96
CA GLU A 474 -21.03 -5.48 -10.81
C GLU A 474 -21.76 -6.74 -11.23
N VAL A 475 -22.20 -7.53 -10.25
CA VAL A 475 -23.08 -8.68 -10.48
C VAL A 475 -24.41 -8.22 -11.07
N ASN A 476 -24.80 -8.77 -12.20
CA ASN A 476 -26.09 -8.47 -12.82
C ASN A 476 -27.24 -9.06 -11.99
N ASN A 477 -28.12 -8.20 -11.52
CA ASN A 477 -29.23 -8.57 -10.63
C ASN A 477 -30.21 -9.57 -11.23
N ASP A 478 -30.32 -9.67 -12.58
CA ASP A 478 -31.20 -10.62 -13.26
C ASP A 478 -30.80 -12.08 -13.01
N TYR A 479 -29.55 -12.34 -12.64
CA TYR A 479 -29.04 -13.69 -12.42
C TYR A 479 -28.99 -14.11 -10.94
N ARG A 480 -29.26 -13.19 -10.00
CA ARG A 480 -29.14 -13.46 -8.55
C ARG A 480 -29.99 -14.65 -8.07
N SER A 481 -31.26 -14.71 -8.51
CA SER A 481 -32.16 -15.81 -8.13
C SER A 481 -31.62 -17.16 -8.63
N ALA A 482 -31.18 -17.22 -9.89
CA ALA A 482 -30.65 -18.45 -10.48
C ALA A 482 -29.38 -18.94 -9.77
N LEU A 483 -28.45 -18.00 -9.39
CA LEU A 483 -27.26 -18.32 -8.63
C LEU A 483 -27.60 -18.88 -7.25
N SER A 484 -28.54 -18.23 -6.55
CA SER A 484 -28.94 -18.62 -5.18
C SER A 484 -29.70 -19.95 -5.17
N GLU A 485 -30.60 -20.19 -6.11
CA GLU A 485 -31.33 -21.45 -6.23
C GLU A 485 -30.40 -22.66 -6.46
N LYS A 486 -29.25 -22.45 -7.04
CA LYS A 486 -28.22 -23.47 -7.24
C LYS A 486 -27.22 -23.61 -6.10
N GLY A 487 -27.36 -22.80 -5.05
CA GLY A 487 -26.57 -22.93 -3.79
C GLY A 487 -25.43 -21.93 -3.62
N MET A 488 -25.35 -20.90 -4.46
CA MET A 488 -24.47 -19.77 -4.18
C MET A 488 -25.13 -18.83 -3.17
N LEU A 489 -24.47 -18.56 -2.06
CA LEU A 489 -24.91 -17.57 -1.08
C LEU A 489 -24.35 -16.19 -1.45
N LEU A 490 -25.23 -15.20 -1.60
CA LEU A 490 -24.85 -13.80 -1.73
C LEU A 490 -24.63 -13.25 -0.31
N SER A 491 -23.43 -13.47 0.22
CA SER A 491 -23.13 -13.33 1.65
C SER A 491 -22.88 -11.90 2.09
N GLY A 492 -22.71 -10.96 1.16
CA GLY A 492 -22.56 -9.53 1.45
C GLY A 492 -23.31 -8.69 0.41
N LEU A 493 -24.05 -7.69 0.87
CA LEU A 493 -24.83 -6.79 0.01
C LEU A 493 -24.56 -5.32 0.40
N SER A 494 -24.72 -4.41 -0.56
CA SER A 494 -24.78 -2.98 -0.27
C SER A 494 -25.96 -2.64 0.65
N PRO A 495 -25.97 -1.50 1.37
CA PRO A 495 -27.02 -1.13 2.31
C PRO A 495 -28.44 -1.12 1.71
N ASP A 496 -28.55 -0.80 0.41
CA ASP A 496 -29.82 -0.83 -0.33
C ASP A 496 -30.14 -2.21 -0.93
N GLY A 497 -29.27 -3.20 -0.73
CA GLY A 497 -29.41 -4.57 -1.20
C GLY A 497 -29.24 -4.76 -2.72
N ARG A 498 -28.89 -3.69 -3.46
CA ARG A 498 -28.79 -3.76 -4.94
C ARG A 498 -27.51 -4.37 -5.45
N ILE A 499 -26.39 -4.15 -4.74
CA ILE A 499 -25.07 -4.59 -5.17
C ILE A 499 -24.67 -5.82 -4.37
N VAL A 500 -24.12 -6.83 -5.05
CA VAL A 500 -23.56 -8.03 -4.43
C VAL A 500 -22.07 -7.76 -4.17
N GLU A 501 -21.71 -7.72 -2.89
CA GLU A 501 -20.36 -7.42 -2.44
C GLU A 501 -19.54 -8.67 -2.14
N MET A 502 -20.21 -9.76 -1.72
CA MET A 502 -19.57 -11.03 -1.39
C MET A 502 -20.43 -12.21 -1.80
N ILE A 503 -19.76 -13.29 -2.19
CA ILE A 503 -20.38 -14.58 -2.50
C ILE A 503 -19.66 -15.71 -1.78
N GLU A 504 -20.42 -16.78 -1.48
CA GLU A 504 -19.91 -18.03 -0.90
C GLU A 504 -20.57 -19.26 -1.54
N ILE A 505 -19.86 -20.38 -1.50
CA ILE A 505 -20.44 -21.70 -1.72
C ILE A 505 -20.47 -22.41 -0.36
N PRO A 506 -21.61 -22.45 0.34
CA PRO A 506 -21.71 -22.98 1.70
C PRO A 506 -21.32 -24.45 1.82
N SER A 507 -21.56 -25.26 0.78
CA SER A 507 -21.21 -26.68 0.71
C SER A 507 -19.70 -26.91 0.54
N HIS A 508 -18.94 -25.92 0.10
CA HIS A 508 -17.49 -25.99 -0.04
C HIS A 508 -16.81 -25.68 1.30
N PRO A 509 -15.68 -26.35 1.66
CA PRO A 509 -14.97 -26.07 2.90
C PRO A 509 -14.61 -24.59 3.11
N PHE A 510 -14.06 -23.95 2.09
CA PHE A 510 -13.78 -22.52 2.05
C PHE A 510 -13.80 -22.02 0.61
N PHE A 511 -14.91 -21.51 0.15
CA PHE A 511 -15.04 -20.82 -1.14
C PHE A 511 -15.74 -19.50 -0.88
N LEU A 512 -14.96 -18.42 -0.89
CA LEU A 512 -15.41 -17.07 -0.61
C LEU A 512 -14.82 -16.11 -1.63
N ALA A 513 -15.61 -15.16 -2.11
CA ALA A 513 -15.11 -14.10 -2.95
C ALA A 513 -15.78 -12.77 -2.65
N THR A 514 -15.04 -11.68 -2.83
CA THR A 514 -15.47 -10.31 -2.56
C THR A 514 -15.19 -9.39 -3.74
N GLN A 515 -16.10 -8.45 -4.01
CA GLN A 515 -15.90 -7.39 -5.01
C GLN A 515 -14.87 -6.34 -4.54
N ALA A 516 -14.64 -6.28 -3.25
CA ALA A 516 -13.70 -5.37 -2.62
C ALA A 516 -12.24 -5.82 -2.75
N HIS A 517 -11.34 -4.95 -2.26
CA HIS A 517 -9.91 -5.13 -2.11
C HIS A 517 -9.49 -5.16 -0.62
N PRO A 518 -9.81 -6.23 0.12
CA PRO A 518 -9.52 -6.34 1.54
C PRO A 518 -8.02 -6.38 1.85
N GLU A 519 -7.19 -6.76 0.87
CA GLU A 519 -5.73 -6.73 0.98
C GLU A 519 -5.20 -5.35 1.37
N LEU A 520 -5.86 -4.28 0.92
CA LEU A 520 -5.47 -2.90 1.20
C LEU A 520 -5.64 -2.50 2.67
N LYS A 521 -6.48 -3.23 3.42
CA LYS A 521 -6.76 -2.98 4.84
C LYS A 521 -6.03 -3.92 5.80
N SER A 522 -5.31 -4.92 5.28
CA SER A 522 -4.56 -5.85 6.12
C SER A 522 -3.35 -5.19 6.77
N ARG A 523 -3.11 -5.49 8.05
CA ARG A 523 -1.98 -5.01 8.85
C ARG A 523 -1.24 -6.18 9.49
N PRO A 524 0.06 -6.12 9.73
CA PRO A 524 0.79 -7.24 10.33
C PRO A 524 0.34 -7.56 11.76
N ASN A 525 -0.02 -6.55 12.54
CA ASN A 525 -0.57 -6.68 13.89
C ASN A 525 -2.08 -6.91 13.92
N ARG A 526 -2.78 -6.69 12.80
CA ARG A 526 -4.23 -6.87 12.64
C ARG A 526 -4.53 -7.45 11.25
N PRO A 527 -4.23 -8.75 11.03
CA PRO A 527 -4.47 -9.43 9.76
C PRO A 527 -5.92 -9.36 9.34
N HIS A 528 -6.16 -9.14 8.06
CA HIS A 528 -7.52 -9.07 7.54
C HIS A 528 -8.23 -10.43 7.67
N PRO A 529 -9.51 -10.47 8.15
CA PRO A 529 -10.23 -11.71 8.45
C PRO A 529 -10.30 -12.71 7.29
N LEU A 530 -10.50 -12.25 6.06
CA LEU A 530 -10.60 -13.13 4.89
C LEU A 530 -9.28 -13.85 4.58
N PHE A 531 -8.16 -13.15 4.69
CA PHE A 531 -6.84 -13.75 4.46
C PHE A 531 -6.45 -14.70 5.59
N LYS A 532 -6.74 -14.33 6.84
CA LYS A 532 -6.58 -15.22 7.99
C LYS A 532 -7.40 -16.49 7.80
N GLY A 533 -8.66 -16.37 7.38
CA GLY A 533 -9.56 -17.50 7.13
C GLY A 533 -9.09 -18.41 6.00
N LEU A 534 -8.55 -17.84 4.90
CA LEU A 534 -7.97 -18.62 3.81
C LEU A 534 -6.77 -19.44 4.29
N VAL A 535 -5.84 -18.82 5.02
CA VAL A 535 -4.65 -19.52 5.55
C VAL A 535 -5.05 -20.62 6.53
N GLU A 536 -5.99 -20.36 7.43
CA GLU A 536 -6.53 -21.37 8.37
C GLU A 536 -7.16 -22.54 7.61
N ALA A 537 -7.96 -22.28 6.59
CA ALA A 537 -8.57 -23.32 5.76
C ALA A 537 -7.52 -24.12 4.98
N ALA A 538 -6.46 -23.45 4.47
CA ALA A 538 -5.36 -24.10 3.77
C ALA A 538 -4.58 -25.06 4.70
N ILE A 539 -4.33 -24.66 5.95
CA ILE A 539 -3.71 -25.53 6.97
C ILE A 539 -4.58 -26.77 7.21
N VAL A 540 -5.90 -26.59 7.35
CA VAL A 540 -6.85 -27.71 7.53
C VAL A 540 -6.87 -28.61 6.30
N TYR A 541 -6.80 -28.05 5.10
CA TYR A 541 -6.79 -28.83 3.84
C TYR A 541 -5.51 -29.66 3.72
N LYS A 542 -4.35 -29.06 3.98
CA LYS A 542 -3.04 -29.73 3.95
C LYS A 542 -2.95 -30.96 4.88
N ASN A 543 -3.63 -30.89 6.02
CA ASN A 543 -3.58 -31.93 7.08
C ASN A 543 -4.64 -33.03 6.91
N LYS A 544 -5.44 -33.01 5.82
CA LYS A 544 -6.39 -34.08 5.49
C LYS A 544 -5.73 -35.19 4.69
#